data_cdbbf761e582d9dda05443b67fac04da
#
_entry.id   cdbbf761e582d9dda05443b67fac04da
#
_cell.length_a   1.000
_cell.length_b   1.000
_cell.length_c   1.000
_cell.angle_alpha   90.00
_cell.angle_beta   90.00
_cell.angle_gamma   90.00
#
_symmetry.space_group_name_H-M   'P 1'
#
loop_
_entity.id
_entity.type
_entity.pdbx_description
1 polymer ?
#
loop_
_entity_poly.entity_id
_entity_poly.type
_entity_poly.pdbx_seq_one_letter_code
_entity_poly.pdbx_strand_id
1 'polypeptide(L)'
;MKFRLIWNQEKDVTEVDVISHPHNQERLQKMTSMMETSTSLTVKDPKNDRQSLLPLEQIEAISALGHLSKVITTQGTTYFLSKRLKDLKSLEREHFYRINNAVILNLAQVDSFVAGTYARLEVETISKNSYTVSRHYAKYLKERFK
;
A
#
# COMPACT_ATOMS: atom_id res chain seq x y z
N MET A 1 -32.09 0.91 -8.45
CA MET A 1 -31.15 1.10 -9.57
C MET A 1 -30.85 -0.26 -10.20
N LYS A 2 -30.93 -0.33 -11.52
CA LYS A 2 -30.71 -1.57 -12.24
C LYS A 2 -29.33 -1.54 -12.90
N PHE A 3 -28.52 -2.59 -12.70
CA PHE A 3 -27.18 -2.67 -13.26
C PHE A 3 -27.15 -3.64 -14.44
N ARG A 4 -26.46 -3.23 -15.49
CA ARG A 4 -26.24 -4.03 -16.68
C ARG A 4 -24.75 -4.09 -16.95
N LEU A 5 -24.14 -5.28 -16.95
CA LEU A 5 -22.74 -5.49 -17.22
C LEU A 5 -22.55 -5.88 -18.68
N ILE A 6 -21.66 -5.20 -19.38
CA ILE A 6 -21.31 -5.47 -20.78
C ILE A 6 -19.81 -5.75 -20.84
N TRP A 7 -19.46 -6.89 -21.42
CA TRP A 7 -18.07 -7.33 -21.56
C TRP A 7 -17.57 -7.01 -22.97
N ASN A 8 -16.46 -6.30 -23.09
CA ASN A 8 -15.84 -5.92 -24.35
C ASN A 8 -14.35 -6.22 -24.31
N GLN A 9 -13.89 -7.17 -25.11
CA GLN A 9 -12.50 -7.63 -25.14
C GLN A 9 -11.53 -6.57 -25.71
N GLU A 10 -12.03 -5.56 -26.41
CA GLU A 10 -11.21 -4.49 -26.96
C GLU A 10 -10.90 -3.38 -25.95
N LYS A 11 -11.57 -3.41 -24.79
CA LYS A 11 -11.32 -2.46 -23.71
C LYS A 11 -10.00 -2.78 -23.01
N ASP A 12 -9.30 -1.71 -22.60
CA ASP A 12 -8.12 -1.85 -21.76
C ASP A 12 -8.50 -2.49 -20.41
N VAL A 13 -7.69 -3.41 -19.95
CA VAL A 13 -7.96 -4.15 -18.69
C VAL A 13 -7.92 -3.24 -17.44
N THR A 14 -7.34 -2.05 -17.58
CA THR A 14 -7.24 -1.09 -16.48
C THR A 14 -8.36 -0.03 -16.50
N GLU A 15 -9.24 -0.08 -17.51
CA GLU A 15 -10.30 0.92 -17.66
C GLU A 15 -11.69 0.31 -17.52
N VAL A 16 -12.55 1.04 -16.83
CA VAL A 16 -13.97 0.72 -16.71
C VAL A 16 -14.76 1.99 -17.00
N ASP A 17 -15.64 1.92 -17.99
CA ASP A 17 -16.54 3.04 -18.31
C ASP A 17 -17.88 2.81 -17.62
N VAL A 18 -18.39 3.84 -16.97
CA VAL A 18 -19.72 3.84 -16.38
C VAL A 18 -20.56 4.88 -17.09
N ILE A 19 -21.62 4.42 -17.77
CA ILE A 19 -22.53 5.28 -18.53
C ILE A 19 -23.88 5.28 -17.86
N SER A 20 -24.38 6.48 -17.52
CA SER A 20 -25.64 6.63 -16.81
C SER A 20 -26.30 7.96 -17.13
N HIS A 21 -27.57 8.08 -16.79
CA HIS A 21 -28.28 9.34 -16.87
C HIS A 21 -27.65 10.37 -15.90
N PRO A 22 -27.53 11.66 -16.29
CA PRO A 22 -26.94 12.69 -15.42
C PRO A 22 -27.60 12.82 -14.04
N HIS A 23 -28.85 12.40 -13.91
CA HIS A 23 -29.54 12.36 -12.62
C HIS A 23 -28.79 11.55 -11.56
N ASN A 24 -28.02 10.55 -11.98
CA ASN A 24 -27.26 9.67 -11.08
C ASN A 24 -25.82 10.13 -10.88
N GLN A 25 -25.43 11.27 -11.40
CA GLN A 25 -24.03 11.73 -11.43
C GLN A 25 -23.38 11.77 -10.05
N GLU A 26 -24.03 12.43 -9.10
CA GLU A 26 -23.47 12.59 -7.74
C GLU A 26 -23.27 11.23 -7.06
N ARG A 27 -24.27 10.36 -7.19
CA ARG A 27 -24.24 9.03 -6.57
C ARG A 27 -23.16 8.14 -7.18
N LEU A 28 -23.00 8.17 -8.51
CA LEU A 28 -22.01 7.37 -9.21
C LEU A 28 -20.60 7.90 -9.01
N GLN A 29 -20.41 9.22 -8.96
CA GLN A 29 -19.10 9.80 -8.65
C GLN A 29 -18.63 9.38 -7.26
N LYS A 30 -19.54 9.31 -6.30
CA LYS A 30 -19.25 8.85 -4.96
C LYS A 30 -18.83 7.37 -4.94
N MET A 31 -19.53 6.54 -5.72
CA MET A 31 -19.23 5.11 -5.83
C MET A 31 -17.88 4.87 -6.53
N THR A 32 -17.60 5.58 -7.63
CA THR A 32 -16.33 5.45 -8.34
C THR A 32 -15.16 5.94 -7.51
N SER A 33 -15.34 7.01 -6.74
CA SER A 33 -14.37 7.49 -5.76
C SER A 33 -14.02 6.41 -4.73
N MET A 34 -15.02 5.70 -4.24
CA MET A 34 -14.81 4.58 -3.31
C MET A 34 -14.05 3.43 -3.96
N MET A 35 -14.30 3.14 -5.22
CA MET A 35 -13.57 2.10 -5.96
C MET A 35 -12.12 2.50 -6.25
N GLU A 36 -11.88 3.75 -6.56
CA GLU A 36 -10.52 4.29 -6.76
C GLU A 36 -9.75 4.35 -5.44
N THR A 37 -10.45 4.59 -4.33
CA THR A 37 -9.85 4.58 -2.99
C THR A 37 -9.91 3.20 -2.32
N SER A 38 -10.19 2.13 -3.09
CA SER A 38 -10.08 0.76 -2.57
C SER A 38 -8.64 0.39 -2.19
N THR A 39 -7.68 1.30 -2.42
CA THR A 39 -6.28 1.25 -2.05
C THR A 39 -6.02 2.03 -0.76
N SER A 40 -6.77 1.73 0.29
CA SER A 40 -6.56 2.32 1.61
C SER A 40 -6.58 1.25 2.69
N LEU A 41 -5.98 1.56 3.84
CA LEU A 41 -6.04 0.71 5.04
C LEU A 41 -6.84 1.41 6.13
N THR A 42 -7.64 0.63 6.86
CA THR A 42 -8.28 1.11 8.08
C THR A 42 -7.25 1.02 9.20
N VAL A 43 -6.90 2.18 9.74
CA VAL A 43 -5.90 2.30 10.79
C VAL A 43 -6.51 2.96 12.02
N LYS A 44 -5.82 2.81 13.15
CA LYS A 44 -6.25 3.35 14.43
C LYS A 44 -5.21 4.33 14.97
N ASP A 45 -5.67 5.53 15.35
CA ASP A 45 -4.81 6.52 15.99
C ASP A 45 -4.54 6.07 17.43
N PRO A 46 -3.27 5.88 17.83
CA PRO A 46 -2.94 5.45 19.19
C PRO A 46 -3.31 6.46 20.27
N LYS A 47 -3.50 7.71 19.92
CA LYS A 47 -3.78 8.78 20.89
C LYS A 47 -5.23 8.83 21.34
N ASN A 48 -6.17 8.51 20.44
CA ASN A 48 -7.60 8.71 20.71
C ASN A 48 -8.48 7.53 20.28
N ASP A 49 -7.87 6.41 19.87
CA ASP A 49 -8.56 5.20 19.38
C ASP A 49 -9.45 5.45 18.15
N ARG A 50 -9.31 6.59 17.50
CA ARG A 50 -10.09 6.93 16.32
C ARG A 50 -9.63 6.09 15.13
N GLN A 51 -10.57 5.47 14.45
CA GLN A 51 -10.30 4.74 13.21
C GLN A 51 -10.41 5.68 12.02
N SER A 52 -9.51 5.51 11.06
CA SER A 52 -9.53 6.30 9.83
C SER A 52 -9.05 5.47 8.65
N LEU A 53 -9.42 5.91 7.45
CA LEU A 53 -8.96 5.32 6.21
C LEU A 53 -7.71 6.05 5.76
N LEU A 54 -6.60 5.33 5.65
CA LEU A 54 -5.32 5.89 5.24
C LEU A 54 -5.00 5.42 3.83
N PRO A 55 -4.90 6.34 2.85
CA PRO A 55 -4.50 5.97 1.50
C PRO A 55 -3.13 5.29 1.48
N LEU A 56 -2.97 4.24 0.69
CA LEU A 56 -1.71 3.49 0.62
C LEU A 56 -0.54 4.35 0.16
N GLU A 57 -0.78 5.33 -0.69
CA GLU A 57 0.26 6.25 -1.17
C GLU A 57 0.86 7.11 -0.06
N GLN A 58 0.17 7.26 1.06
CA GLN A 58 0.66 7.98 2.24
C GLN A 58 1.43 7.09 3.21
N ILE A 59 1.52 5.80 2.93
CA ILE A 59 2.20 4.84 3.80
C ILE A 59 3.60 4.57 3.26
N GLU A 60 4.60 4.76 4.12
CA GLU A 60 5.99 4.43 3.80
C GLU A 60 6.30 2.99 4.16
N ALA A 61 5.95 2.56 5.37
CA ALA A 61 6.30 1.24 5.87
C ALA A 61 5.30 0.76 6.91
N ILE A 62 5.26 -0.56 7.08
CA ILE A 62 4.46 -1.22 8.13
C ILE A 62 5.40 -2.14 8.89
N SER A 63 5.50 -1.95 10.20
CA SER A 63 6.38 -2.76 11.04
C SER A 63 5.60 -3.61 12.03
N ALA A 64 6.17 -4.76 12.38
CA ALA A 64 5.57 -5.66 13.34
C ALA A 64 5.56 -5.06 14.75
N LEU A 65 4.45 -5.23 15.48
CA LEU A 65 4.29 -4.77 16.85
C LEU A 65 3.45 -5.78 17.63
N GLY A 66 4.07 -6.92 18.03
CA GLY A 66 3.35 -8.00 18.67
C GLY A 66 2.28 -8.61 17.78
N HIS A 67 1.04 -8.58 18.25
CA HIS A 67 -0.12 -9.06 17.46
C HIS A 67 -0.68 -8.02 16.49
N LEU A 68 -0.17 -6.80 16.57
CA LEU A 68 -0.58 -5.68 15.73
C LEU A 68 0.55 -5.32 14.78
N SER A 69 0.28 -4.34 13.95
CA SER A 69 1.29 -3.70 13.11
C SER A 69 1.26 -2.19 13.35
N LYS A 70 2.40 -1.57 13.13
CA LYS A 70 2.57 -0.13 13.23
C LYS A 70 2.75 0.42 11.81
N VAL A 71 1.88 1.35 11.43
CA VAL A 71 1.92 1.99 10.11
C VAL A 71 2.65 3.31 10.23
N ILE A 72 3.66 3.49 9.39
CA ILE A 72 4.48 4.71 9.34
C ILE A 72 4.13 5.44 8.05
N THR A 73 3.67 6.69 8.18
CA THR A 73 3.31 7.51 7.02
C THR A 73 4.52 8.23 6.44
N THR A 74 4.38 8.72 5.23
CA THR A 74 5.42 9.52 4.56
C THR A 74 5.71 10.83 5.29
N GLN A 75 4.81 11.28 6.16
CA GLN A 75 4.97 12.49 6.97
C GLN A 75 5.50 12.19 8.37
N GLY A 76 5.78 10.94 8.69
CA GLY A 76 6.31 10.53 9.99
C GLY A 76 5.26 10.26 11.06
N THR A 77 3.98 10.31 10.72
CA THR A 77 2.89 9.98 11.63
C THR A 77 2.80 8.45 11.78
N THR A 78 2.41 7.99 12.95
CA THR A 78 2.29 6.56 13.26
C THR A 78 0.85 6.20 13.60
N TYR A 79 0.39 5.09 13.04
CA TYR A 79 -0.92 4.51 13.33
C TYR A 79 -0.78 3.04 13.68
N PHE A 80 -1.82 2.44 14.27
CA PHE A 80 -1.88 1.01 14.53
C PHE A 80 -2.81 0.32 13.54
N LEU A 81 -2.46 -0.91 13.18
CA LEU A 81 -3.23 -1.78 12.31
C LEU A 81 -3.46 -3.10 13.03
N SER A 82 -4.72 -3.53 13.13
CA SER A 82 -5.11 -4.75 13.84
C SER A 82 -4.87 -6.01 13.01
N LYS A 83 -3.74 -6.07 12.33
CA LYS A 83 -3.32 -7.21 11.51
C LYS A 83 -1.84 -7.45 11.68
N ARG A 84 -1.42 -8.71 11.50
CA ARG A 84 0.00 -9.06 11.47
C ARG A 84 0.55 -8.89 10.07
N LEU A 85 1.87 -8.79 9.93
CA LEU A 85 2.51 -8.65 8.61
C LEU A 85 2.16 -9.81 7.67
N LYS A 86 2.07 -11.02 8.19
CA LYS A 86 1.72 -12.21 7.39
C LYS A 86 0.34 -12.11 6.74
N ASP A 87 -0.58 -11.34 7.33
CA ASP A 87 -1.93 -11.17 6.82
C ASP A 87 -2.03 -10.05 5.78
N LEU A 88 -0.92 -9.39 5.47
CA LEU A 88 -0.86 -8.24 4.56
C LEU A 88 -0.21 -8.57 3.22
N LYS A 89 -0.04 -9.85 2.88
CA LYS A 89 0.61 -10.26 1.64
C LYS A 89 -0.10 -9.75 0.39
N SER A 90 -1.41 -9.55 0.45
CA SER A 90 -2.19 -8.98 -0.66
C SER A 90 -1.73 -7.57 -1.05
N LEU A 91 -1.04 -6.85 -0.16
CA LEU A 91 -0.49 -5.53 -0.46
C LEU A 91 0.67 -5.56 -1.46
N GLU A 92 1.21 -6.73 -1.80
CA GLU A 92 2.22 -6.86 -2.86
C GLU A 92 1.69 -6.34 -4.21
N ARG A 93 0.38 -6.44 -4.43
CA ARG A 93 -0.28 -5.88 -5.63
C ARG A 93 -0.16 -4.37 -5.70
N GLU A 94 0.04 -3.72 -4.56
CA GLU A 94 0.16 -2.27 -4.42
C GLU A 94 1.61 -1.85 -4.15
N HIS A 95 2.57 -2.71 -4.48
CA HIS A 95 4.02 -2.48 -4.33
C HIS A 95 4.53 -2.43 -2.89
N PHE A 96 3.81 -3.04 -1.96
CA PHE A 96 4.26 -3.23 -0.59
C PHE A 96 4.87 -4.61 -0.44
N TYR A 97 6.16 -4.66 -0.11
CA TYR A 97 6.89 -5.93 -0.02
C TYR A 97 7.58 -6.09 1.32
N ARG A 98 7.57 -7.32 1.80
CA ARG A 98 8.33 -7.69 2.99
C ARG A 98 9.81 -7.54 2.69
N ILE A 99 10.53 -6.83 3.56
CA ILE A 99 11.98 -6.60 3.38
C ILE A 99 12.82 -7.28 4.44
N ASN A 100 12.21 -7.60 5.59
CA ASN A 100 12.81 -8.40 6.64
C ASN A 100 11.68 -8.98 7.51
N ASN A 101 12.03 -9.66 8.60
CA ASN A 101 11.03 -10.29 9.45
C ASN A 101 10.09 -9.31 10.15
N ALA A 102 10.46 -8.04 10.22
CA ALA A 102 9.74 -7.03 10.99
C ALA A 102 9.10 -5.92 10.16
N VAL A 103 9.40 -5.81 8.87
CA VAL A 103 9.00 -4.65 8.07
C VAL A 103 8.49 -5.03 6.69
N ILE A 104 7.39 -4.38 6.30
CA ILE A 104 6.90 -4.29 4.92
C ILE A 104 7.17 -2.85 4.45
N LEU A 105 7.78 -2.69 3.29
CA LEU A 105 8.13 -1.39 2.73
C LEU A 105 7.34 -1.09 1.47
N ASN A 106 6.88 0.15 1.35
CA ASN A 106 6.27 0.64 0.11
C ASN A 106 7.39 1.00 -0.87
N LEU A 107 7.57 0.19 -1.91
CA LEU A 107 8.64 0.38 -2.89
C LEU A 107 8.49 1.68 -3.68
N ALA A 108 7.27 2.22 -3.81
CA ALA A 108 7.04 3.51 -4.45
C ALA A 108 7.67 4.67 -3.68
N GLN A 109 7.99 4.49 -2.40
CA GLN A 109 8.63 5.49 -1.55
C GLN A 109 10.15 5.35 -1.50
N VAL A 110 10.73 4.40 -2.22
CA VAL A 110 12.19 4.20 -2.26
C VAL A 110 12.81 5.25 -3.17
N ASP A 111 13.77 5.99 -2.63
CA ASP A 111 14.53 6.99 -3.37
C ASP A 111 15.83 6.38 -3.93
N SER A 112 16.55 5.63 -3.11
CA SER A 112 17.81 5.01 -3.50
C SER A 112 18.06 3.73 -2.71
N PHE A 113 18.95 2.89 -3.25
CA PHE A 113 19.38 1.69 -2.56
C PHE A 113 20.82 1.37 -2.92
N VAL A 114 21.51 0.69 -2.01
CA VAL A 114 22.91 0.30 -2.18
C VAL A 114 23.13 -1.08 -1.57
N ALA A 115 24.04 -1.85 -2.15
CA ALA A 115 24.43 -3.14 -1.60
C ALA A 115 25.12 -2.94 -0.24
N GLY A 116 24.61 -3.62 0.78
CA GLY A 116 25.21 -3.64 2.10
C GLY A 116 26.08 -4.88 2.31
N THR A 117 26.51 -5.09 3.55
CA THR A 117 27.32 -6.26 3.92
C THR A 117 26.44 -7.52 3.95
N TYR A 118 27.08 -8.68 3.72
CA TYR A 118 26.41 -10.00 3.79
C TYR A 118 25.21 -10.15 2.86
N ALA A 119 25.29 -9.61 1.65
CA ALA A 119 24.22 -9.68 0.63
C ALA A 119 22.92 -9.00 1.03
N ARG A 120 22.95 -8.06 1.98
CA ARG A 120 21.83 -7.20 2.34
C ARG A 120 21.74 -6.02 1.39
N LEU A 121 20.59 -5.33 1.42
CA LEU A 121 20.42 -4.04 0.75
C LEU A 121 20.12 -2.98 1.79
N GLU A 122 20.71 -1.81 1.63
CA GLU A 122 20.34 -0.63 2.40
C GLU A 122 19.50 0.27 1.49
N VAL A 123 18.32 0.64 1.97
CA VAL A 123 17.33 1.41 1.22
C VAL A 123 17.09 2.73 1.92
N GLU A 124 17.10 3.82 1.16
CA GLU A 124 16.70 5.14 1.66
C GLU A 124 15.40 5.56 0.97
N THR A 125 14.44 6.04 1.76
CA THR A 125 13.15 6.51 1.25
C THR A 125 13.19 7.99 0.91
N ILE A 126 12.15 8.46 0.21
CA ILE A 126 11.98 9.87 -0.13
C ILE A 126 11.94 10.73 1.14
N SER A 127 11.40 10.19 2.23
CA SER A 127 11.34 10.85 3.55
C SER A 127 12.66 10.82 4.31
N LYS A 128 13.73 10.30 3.70
CA LYS A 128 15.07 10.19 4.28
C LYS A 128 15.20 9.19 5.44
N ASN A 129 14.30 8.22 5.52
CA ASN A 129 14.43 7.09 6.43
C ASN A 129 15.19 5.96 5.76
N SER A 130 15.95 5.21 6.56
CA SER A 130 16.78 4.08 6.08
C SER A 130 16.19 2.76 6.58
N TYR A 131 16.20 1.77 5.69
CA TYR A 131 15.73 0.42 6.00
C TYR A 131 16.72 -0.60 5.46
N THR A 132 16.86 -1.70 6.18
CA THR A 132 17.71 -2.81 5.76
C THR A 132 16.86 -3.95 5.20
N VAL A 133 17.14 -4.33 3.96
CA VAL A 133 16.53 -5.50 3.34
C VAL A 133 17.42 -6.70 3.66
N SER A 134 16.86 -7.72 4.31
CA SER A 134 17.62 -8.91 4.68
C SER A 134 18.05 -9.69 3.44
N ARG A 135 19.09 -10.50 3.59
CA ARG A 135 19.63 -11.34 2.49
C ARG A 135 18.53 -12.18 1.82
N HIS A 136 17.63 -12.75 2.61
CA HIS A 136 16.55 -13.58 2.11
C HIS A 136 15.63 -12.82 1.14
N TYR A 137 15.30 -11.58 1.46
CA TYR A 137 14.41 -10.75 0.64
C TYR A 137 15.14 -9.94 -0.42
N ALA A 138 16.43 -9.65 -0.24
CA ALA A 138 17.20 -8.82 -1.16
C ALA A 138 17.25 -9.40 -2.57
N LYS A 139 17.44 -10.69 -2.68
CA LYS A 139 17.48 -11.39 -3.97
C LYS A 139 16.19 -11.20 -4.75
N TYR A 140 15.05 -11.31 -4.06
CA TYR A 140 13.73 -11.16 -4.63
C TYR A 140 13.45 -9.71 -5.05
N LEU A 141 13.84 -8.74 -4.21
CA LEU A 141 13.55 -7.33 -4.43
C LEU A 141 14.44 -6.68 -5.49
N LYS A 142 15.69 -7.15 -5.68
CA LYS A 142 16.57 -6.62 -6.72
C LYS A 142 15.92 -6.66 -8.11
N GLU A 143 15.14 -7.66 -8.39
CA GLU A 143 14.43 -7.78 -9.65
C GLU A 143 13.32 -6.74 -9.79
N ARG A 144 12.76 -6.28 -8.66
CA ARG A 144 11.67 -5.28 -8.63
C ARG A 144 12.17 -3.86 -8.84
N PHE A 145 13.46 -3.60 -8.58
CA PHE A 145 14.06 -2.28 -8.75
C PHE A 145 14.63 -2.04 -10.15
N LYS A 146 14.59 -3.03 -11.01
CA LYS A 146 15.06 -2.91 -12.39
C LYS A 146 14.07 -2.17 -13.28
#